data_f60e858f5195a235f0c1c90aefd28ae8
#
_entry.id   f60e858f5195a235f0c1c90aefd28ae8
#
_cell.length_a   1.000
_cell.length_b   1.000
_cell.length_c   1.000
_cell.angle_alpha   90.00
_cell.angle_beta   90.00
_cell.angle_gamma   90.00
#
_symmetry.space_group_name_H-M   'P 1'
#
loop_
_entity.id
_entity.type
_entity.pdbx_description
1 polymer ?
#
loop_
_entity_poly.entity_id
_entity_poly.type
_entity_poly.pdbx_seq_one_letter_code
_entity_poly.pdbx_strand_id
1 'polypeptide(L)'
;MRFSLIFAENTKFMDEVKVIEIKKSVFENNDRDADALRKELKTKGVFLLNLMSAPGSGKTTTLIQTLNRIKDKVRVAVMEADIDSDVDAVKIMEATGVASIQLHTGGMCHLDAEMTRQGLDNVALEDADLVVLENVGNLVCPAEFDTGAVRNAMILSVPEGDDKPLKYPLMFTVCDLVLINKTDVMPYFDFDLDRCKSYIHQRNPKAQVIPICAKTGEGVDAFVQWLLAEVNAWKNN
;
A
#
# COMPACT_ATOMS: atom_id res chain seq x y z
N MET A 1 37.46 35.91 30.43
CA MET A 1 37.82 35.44 29.07
C MET A 1 37.97 33.92 29.09
N ARG A 2 36.94 33.18 29.52
CA ARG A 2 36.97 31.68 29.63
C ARG A 2 35.60 31.04 29.50
N PHE A 3 34.59 31.78 29.05
CA PHE A 3 33.23 31.25 28.87
C PHE A 3 32.79 31.05 27.41
N SER A 4 33.66 31.44 26.45
CA SER A 4 33.31 31.39 25.02
C SER A 4 33.76 30.11 24.29
N LEU A 5 34.59 29.27 24.91
CA LEU A 5 35.11 28.05 24.25
C LEU A 5 34.36 26.78 24.60
N ILE A 6 33.53 26.81 25.65
CA ILE A 6 32.80 25.60 26.09
C ILE A 6 31.48 25.40 25.29
N PHE A 7 30.93 26.50 24.73
CA PHE A 7 29.71 26.44 23.90
C PHE A 7 29.96 26.02 22.44
N ALA A 8 31.16 26.17 21.92
CA ALA A 8 31.48 25.81 20.53
C ALA A 8 31.82 24.32 20.35
N GLU A 9 32.30 23.64 21.39
CA GLU A 9 32.60 22.20 21.32
C GLU A 9 31.37 21.32 21.52
N ASN A 10 30.34 21.81 22.23
CA ASN A 10 29.10 21.01 22.41
C ASN A 10 28.15 21.09 21.23
N THR A 11 28.23 22.10 20.38
CA THR A 11 27.39 22.20 19.19
C THR A 11 27.87 21.31 18.04
N LYS A 12 29.17 20.99 18.00
CA LYS A 12 29.75 20.16 16.94
C LYS A 12 29.51 18.66 17.16
N PHE A 13 29.18 18.25 18.39
CA PHE A 13 28.89 16.84 18.74
C PHE A 13 27.42 16.47 18.59
N MET A 14 26.51 17.46 18.42
CA MET A 14 25.06 17.19 18.33
C MET A 14 24.55 17.10 16.89
N ASP A 15 25.29 17.59 15.88
CA ASP A 15 24.74 17.74 14.52
C ASP A 15 25.10 16.62 13.52
N GLU A 16 26.07 15.74 13.77
CA GLU A 16 26.54 14.85 12.70
C GLU A 16 26.25 13.34 12.90
N VAL A 17 25.93 12.84 14.09
CA VAL A 17 25.92 11.38 14.32
C VAL A 17 24.58 10.81 14.69
N LYS A 18 23.69 11.55 15.38
CA LYS A 18 22.44 10.99 15.91
C LYS A 18 21.30 10.85 14.90
N VAL A 19 21.21 11.71 13.92
CA VAL A 19 20.07 11.70 12.97
C VAL A 19 20.19 10.54 11.98
N ILE A 20 21.41 10.20 11.51
CA ILE A 20 21.64 9.11 10.56
C ILE A 20 21.45 7.74 11.24
N GLU A 21 21.92 7.57 12.47
CA GLU A 21 21.77 6.31 13.23
C GLU A 21 20.33 6.04 13.63
N ILE A 22 19.54 7.08 14.00
CA ILE A 22 18.13 6.93 14.34
C ILE A 22 17.33 6.48 13.10
N LYS A 23 17.55 7.08 11.93
CA LYS A 23 16.88 6.71 10.69
C LYS A 23 17.19 5.27 10.30
N LYS A 24 18.45 4.86 10.33
CA LYS A 24 18.89 3.49 10.03
C LYS A 24 18.31 2.48 11.02
N SER A 25 18.33 2.80 12.31
CA SER A 25 17.77 1.92 13.36
C SER A 25 16.26 1.72 13.19
N VAL A 26 15.51 2.74 12.80
CA VAL A 26 14.06 2.64 12.57
C VAL A 26 13.77 1.73 11.38
N PHE A 27 14.44 1.90 10.25
CA PHE A 27 14.24 1.06 9.06
C PHE A 27 14.67 -0.40 9.31
N GLU A 28 15.84 -0.64 9.89
CA GLU A 28 16.31 -2.01 10.17
C GLU A 28 15.37 -2.76 11.15
N ASN A 29 14.79 -2.07 12.12
CA ASN A 29 13.79 -2.68 13.01
C ASN A 29 12.49 -2.97 12.25
N ASN A 30 12.01 -2.05 11.43
CA ASN A 30 10.81 -2.24 10.63
C ASN A 30 10.92 -3.44 9.68
N ASP A 31 12.03 -3.58 8.96
CA ASP A 31 12.23 -4.70 8.02
C ASP A 31 12.21 -6.05 8.75
N ARG A 32 12.85 -6.14 9.91
CA ARG A 32 12.81 -7.34 10.75
C ARG A 32 11.40 -7.64 11.25
N ASP A 33 10.65 -6.62 11.67
CA ASP A 33 9.30 -6.76 12.20
C ASP A 33 8.33 -7.12 11.06
N ALA A 34 8.52 -6.56 9.86
CA ALA A 34 7.80 -6.93 8.64
C ALA A 34 8.02 -8.40 8.25
N ASP A 35 9.27 -8.88 8.30
CA ASP A 35 9.58 -10.29 8.05
C ASP A 35 8.98 -11.23 9.10
N ALA A 36 8.97 -10.83 10.36
CA ALA A 36 8.33 -11.59 11.43
C ALA A 36 6.81 -11.67 11.23
N LEU A 37 6.18 -10.54 10.87
CA LEU A 37 4.76 -10.49 10.57
C LEU A 37 4.40 -11.38 9.37
N ARG A 38 5.19 -11.34 8.31
CA ARG A 38 4.99 -12.17 7.11
C ARG A 38 5.05 -13.66 7.42
N LYS A 39 5.97 -14.09 8.31
CA LYS A 39 6.07 -15.49 8.78
C LYS A 39 4.85 -15.89 9.62
N GLU A 40 4.36 -15.01 10.46
CA GLU A 40 3.15 -15.24 11.26
C GLU A 40 1.94 -15.42 10.35
N LEU A 41 1.72 -14.51 9.41
CA LEU A 41 0.63 -14.58 8.42
C LEU A 41 0.71 -15.87 7.59
N LYS A 42 1.92 -16.32 7.24
CA LYS A 42 2.13 -17.58 6.56
C LYS A 42 1.66 -18.76 7.40
N THR A 43 2.01 -18.80 8.66
CA THR A 43 1.59 -19.87 9.58
C THR A 43 0.08 -19.93 9.74
N LYS A 44 -0.59 -18.78 9.70
CA LYS A 44 -2.05 -18.65 9.78
C LYS A 44 -2.75 -18.86 8.42
N GLY A 45 -2.01 -18.93 7.32
CA GLY A 45 -2.55 -19.05 5.97
C GLY A 45 -3.28 -17.79 5.48
N VAL A 46 -3.01 -16.64 6.07
CA VAL A 46 -3.62 -15.35 5.74
C VAL A 46 -2.74 -14.60 4.76
N PHE A 47 -3.33 -14.14 3.65
CA PHE A 47 -2.66 -13.28 2.68
C PHE A 47 -2.93 -11.82 2.99
N LEU A 48 -1.91 -11.00 3.13
CA LEU A 48 -2.02 -9.56 3.32
C LEU A 48 -1.62 -8.83 2.03
N LEU A 49 -2.56 -8.07 1.46
CA LEU A 49 -2.33 -7.17 0.34
C LEU A 49 -2.19 -5.74 0.87
N ASN A 50 -1.10 -5.05 0.57
CA ASN A 50 -0.96 -3.60 0.77
C ASN A 50 -1.37 -2.88 -0.52
N LEU A 51 -2.41 -2.04 -0.47
CA LEU A 51 -2.93 -1.27 -1.59
C LEU A 51 -2.60 0.21 -1.41
N MET A 52 -1.73 0.72 -2.26
CA MET A 52 -1.19 2.09 -2.21
C MET A 52 -1.68 2.94 -3.38
N SER A 53 -1.69 4.24 -3.22
CA SER A 53 -1.95 5.20 -4.33
C SER A 53 -1.76 6.64 -3.89
N ALA A 54 -1.87 7.57 -4.84
CA ALA A 54 -2.15 8.98 -4.53
C ALA A 54 -3.60 9.16 -4.02
N PRO A 55 -3.90 10.25 -3.31
CA PRO A 55 -5.27 10.63 -2.99
C PRO A 55 -6.12 10.77 -4.25
N GLY A 56 -7.37 10.32 -4.20
CA GLY A 56 -8.32 10.45 -5.31
C GLY A 56 -8.07 9.55 -6.52
N SER A 57 -7.12 8.61 -6.49
CA SER A 57 -6.87 7.65 -7.57
C SER A 57 -7.98 6.61 -7.75
N GLY A 58 -8.85 6.43 -6.74
CA GLY A 58 -9.99 5.52 -6.76
C GLY A 58 -9.76 4.20 -6.01
N LYS A 59 -8.96 4.20 -4.94
CA LYS A 59 -8.75 3.01 -4.07
C LYS A 59 -10.05 2.39 -3.60
N THR A 60 -10.84 3.14 -2.86
CA THR A 60 -12.12 2.70 -2.26
C THR A 60 -13.09 2.15 -3.32
N THR A 61 -13.23 2.84 -4.48
CA THR A 61 -14.08 2.36 -5.57
C THR A 61 -13.55 1.05 -6.15
N THR A 62 -12.24 0.92 -6.33
CA THR A 62 -11.60 -0.33 -6.82
C THR A 62 -11.82 -1.45 -5.84
N LEU A 63 -11.66 -1.20 -4.53
CA LEU A 63 -11.90 -2.19 -3.48
C LEU A 63 -13.36 -2.66 -3.47
N ILE A 64 -14.34 -1.77 -3.50
CA ILE A 64 -15.76 -2.12 -3.54
C ILE A 64 -16.07 -3.02 -4.73
N GLN A 65 -15.58 -2.68 -5.93
CA GLN A 65 -15.75 -3.50 -7.13
C GLN A 65 -15.10 -4.88 -6.99
N THR A 66 -13.92 -4.95 -6.40
CA THR A 66 -13.18 -6.19 -6.19
C THR A 66 -13.85 -7.07 -5.14
N LEU A 67 -14.17 -6.52 -3.99
CA LEU A 67 -14.77 -7.23 -2.86
C LEU A 67 -16.12 -7.86 -3.22
N ASN A 68 -16.96 -7.14 -3.97
CA ASN A 68 -18.24 -7.68 -4.46
C ASN A 68 -18.07 -8.88 -5.42
N ARG A 69 -16.89 -9.11 -6.00
CA ARG A 69 -16.58 -10.25 -6.87
C ARG A 69 -15.93 -11.43 -6.16
N ILE A 70 -15.34 -11.18 -4.97
CA ILE A 70 -14.54 -12.20 -4.28
C ILE A 70 -15.12 -12.63 -2.93
N LYS A 71 -16.00 -11.85 -2.28
CA LYS A 71 -16.51 -12.10 -0.92
C LYS A 71 -17.18 -13.46 -0.73
N ASP A 72 -17.72 -14.05 -1.81
CA ASP A 72 -18.31 -15.39 -1.79
C ASP A 72 -17.31 -16.51 -2.14
N LYS A 73 -16.06 -16.15 -2.44
CA LYS A 73 -14.98 -17.08 -2.85
C LYS A 73 -13.88 -17.22 -1.80
N VAL A 74 -13.60 -16.14 -1.07
CA VAL A 74 -12.58 -16.08 -0.02
C VAL A 74 -13.10 -15.24 1.14
N ARG A 75 -12.71 -15.58 2.35
CA ARG A 75 -13.04 -14.80 3.55
C ARG A 75 -12.14 -13.58 3.61
N VAL A 76 -12.71 -12.38 3.52
CA VAL A 76 -11.97 -11.13 3.39
C VAL A 76 -12.26 -10.22 4.55
N ALA A 77 -11.23 -9.53 5.05
CA ALA A 77 -11.33 -8.36 5.90
C ALA A 77 -10.57 -7.19 5.27
N VAL A 78 -10.96 -5.97 5.60
CA VAL A 78 -10.31 -4.74 5.14
C VAL A 78 -9.82 -3.93 6.34
N MET A 79 -8.61 -3.44 6.26
CA MET A 79 -8.08 -2.40 7.13
C MET A 79 -7.88 -1.15 6.28
N GLU A 80 -8.57 -0.09 6.61
CA GLU A 80 -8.47 1.19 5.92
C GLU A 80 -7.65 2.15 6.79
N ALA A 81 -6.62 2.74 6.22
CA ALA A 81 -5.74 3.67 6.91
C ALA A 81 -5.93 5.09 6.40
N ASP A 82 -6.35 5.96 7.29
CA ASP A 82 -6.44 7.39 7.03
C ASP A 82 -5.88 8.19 8.20
N ILE A 83 -5.65 9.49 7.98
CA ILE A 83 -5.12 10.38 9.01
C ILE A 83 -6.16 10.56 10.12
N ASP A 84 -7.44 10.79 9.78
CA ASP A 84 -8.52 11.12 10.74
C ASP A 84 -9.94 10.83 10.22
N SER A 85 -10.12 10.14 9.09
CA SER A 85 -11.44 9.87 8.48
C SER A 85 -11.82 8.40 8.59
N ASP A 86 -13.09 8.10 8.79
CA ASP A 86 -13.69 6.75 8.74
C ASP A 86 -14.62 6.54 7.55
N VAL A 87 -14.74 7.56 6.70
CA VAL A 87 -15.72 7.60 5.60
C VAL A 87 -15.53 6.44 4.62
N ASP A 88 -14.29 6.06 4.31
CA ASP A 88 -14.02 5.03 3.31
C ASP A 88 -14.24 3.62 3.90
N ALA A 89 -13.91 3.38 5.16
CA ALA A 89 -14.24 2.11 5.85
C ALA A 89 -15.76 1.88 5.92
N VAL A 90 -16.53 2.92 6.26
CA VAL A 90 -18.00 2.86 6.29
C VAL A 90 -18.56 2.56 4.90
N LYS A 91 -18.11 3.25 3.86
CA LYS A 91 -18.54 3.01 2.47
C LYS A 91 -18.25 1.56 2.01
N ILE A 92 -17.07 1.02 2.34
CA ILE A 92 -16.72 -0.35 1.98
C ILE A 92 -17.68 -1.32 2.67
N MET A 93 -17.89 -1.18 3.97
CA MET A 93 -18.78 -2.03 4.75
C MET A 93 -20.23 -1.98 4.21
N GLU A 94 -20.77 -0.80 4.00
CA GLU A 94 -22.14 -0.60 3.48
C GLU A 94 -22.32 -1.16 2.06
N ALA A 95 -21.31 -0.99 1.17
CA ALA A 95 -21.41 -1.42 -0.21
C ALA A 95 -21.15 -2.92 -0.42
N THR A 96 -20.46 -3.58 0.50
CA THR A 96 -19.97 -4.94 0.29
C THR A 96 -20.41 -5.94 1.36
N GLY A 97 -20.73 -5.48 2.57
CA GLY A 97 -20.95 -6.31 3.76
C GLY A 97 -19.66 -6.95 4.31
N VAL A 98 -18.48 -6.58 3.79
CA VAL A 98 -17.19 -7.08 4.26
C VAL A 98 -16.79 -6.34 5.52
N ALA A 99 -16.27 -7.08 6.51
CA ALA A 99 -15.74 -6.48 7.75
C ALA A 99 -14.61 -5.50 7.43
N SER A 100 -14.77 -4.26 7.87
CA SER A 100 -13.80 -3.18 7.65
C SER A 100 -13.43 -2.54 8.97
N ILE A 101 -12.14 -2.29 9.16
CA ILE A 101 -11.58 -1.64 10.34
C ILE A 101 -10.90 -0.35 9.90
N GLN A 102 -11.17 0.73 10.63
CA GLN A 102 -10.48 2.00 10.43
C GLN A 102 -9.22 2.06 11.30
N LEU A 103 -8.09 2.42 10.69
CA LEU A 103 -6.83 2.71 11.35
C LEU A 103 -6.55 4.21 11.29
N HIS A 104 -6.64 4.89 12.41
CA HIS A 104 -6.25 6.30 12.50
C HIS A 104 -4.75 6.39 12.75
N THR A 105 -4.02 6.96 11.80
CA THR A 105 -2.55 7.00 11.85
C THR A 105 -2.00 8.10 12.76
N GLY A 106 -2.86 8.96 13.32
CA GLY A 106 -2.44 10.04 14.23
C GLY A 106 -1.54 11.09 13.55
N GLY A 107 -1.74 11.32 12.24
CA GLY A 107 -0.95 12.29 11.47
C GLY A 107 0.21 11.67 10.67
N MET A 108 0.45 10.37 10.80
CA MET A 108 1.44 9.68 9.97
C MET A 108 0.91 9.49 8.55
N CYS A 109 1.77 9.68 7.56
CA CYS A 109 1.43 9.58 6.13
C CYS A 109 1.70 8.18 5.53
N HIS A 110 1.93 7.17 6.37
CA HIS A 110 2.19 5.78 6.02
C HIS A 110 1.88 4.86 7.19
N LEU A 111 1.88 3.55 6.92
CA LEU A 111 1.96 2.52 7.95
C LEU A 111 3.29 1.78 7.83
N ASP A 112 3.82 1.37 8.96
CA ASP A 112 4.91 0.43 9.10
C ASP A 112 4.41 -0.97 9.55
N ALA A 113 5.32 -1.90 9.78
CA ALA A 113 4.97 -3.27 10.18
C ALA A 113 4.29 -3.34 11.54
N GLU A 114 4.71 -2.52 12.50
CA GLU A 114 4.12 -2.50 13.85
C GLU A 114 2.71 -1.91 13.84
N MET A 115 2.48 -0.81 13.11
CA MET A 115 1.15 -0.23 12.92
C MET A 115 0.21 -1.22 12.20
N THR A 116 0.73 -1.94 11.21
CA THR A 116 -0.01 -2.99 10.50
C THR A 116 -0.38 -4.13 11.45
N ARG A 117 0.54 -4.57 12.32
CA ARG A 117 0.28 -5.58 13.35
C ARG A 117 -0.83 -5.15 14.31
N GLN A 118 -0.78 -3.92 14.79
CA GLN A 118 -1.82 -3.37 15.67
C GLN A 118 -3.20 -3.38 14.99
N GLY A 119 -3.26 -3.11 13.68
CA GLY A 119 -4.48 -3.27 12.90
C GLY A 119 -4.95 -4.72 12.85
N LEU A 120 -4.04 -5.65 12.53
CA LEU A 120 -4.33 -7.09 12.41
C LEU A 120 -4.78 -7.72 13.73
N ASP A 121 -4.34 -7.22 14.89
CA ASP A 121 -4.79 -7.67 16.22
C ASP A 121 -6.29 -7.43 16.46
N ASN A 122 -6.91 -6.58 15.63
CA ASN A 122 -8.36 -6.31 15.66
C ASN A 122 -9.13 -7.04 14.54
N VAL A 123 -8.45 -7.86 13.73
CA VAL A 123 -9.04 -8.72 12.70
C VAL A 123 -9.10 -10.15 13.25
N ALA A 124 -10.24 -10.83 13.11
CA ALA A 124 -10.36 -12.26 13.38
C ALA A 124 -9.61 -13.04 12.29
N LEU A 125 -8.28 -13.18 12.43
CA LEU A 125 -7.42 -13.76 11.40
C LEU A 125 -7.71 -15.23 11.14
N GLU A 126 -8.29 -15.97 12.11
CA GLU A 126 -8.78 -17.33 11.95
C GLU A 126 -9.95 -17.44 10.97
N ASP A 127 -10.69 -16.34 10.78
CA ASP A 127 -11.81 -16.25 9.87
C ASP A 127 -11.47 -15.53 8.56
N ALA A 128 -10.20 -15.17 8.34
CA ALA A 128 -9.75 -14.46 7.15
C ALA A 128 -8.80 -15.33 6.31
N ASP A 129 -8.99 -15.31 5.01
CA ASP A 129 -8.08 -15.86 4.00
C ASP A 129 -7.24 -14.72 3.37
N LEU A 130 -7.85 -13.54 3.32
CA LEU A 130 -7.29 -12.32 2.73
C LEU A 130 -7.57 -11.13 3.65
N VAL A 131 -6.54 -10.37 3.94
CA VAL A 131 -6.68 -9.02 4.51
C VAL A 131 -6.19 -8.02 3.48
N VAL A 132 -6.98 -7.01 3.18
CA VAL A 132 -6.55 -5.88 2.35
C VAL A 132 -6.29 -4.69 3.24
N LEU A 133 -5.06 -4.19 3.22
CA LEU A 133 -4.67 -2.94 3.84
C LEU A 133 -4.77 -1.83 2.78
N GLU A 134 -5.78 -0.97 2.87
CA GLU A 134 -5.83 0.28 2.12
C GLU A 134 -4.91 1.28 2.83
N ASN A 135 -3.74 1.56 2.25
CA ASN A 135 -2.75 2.45 2.86
C ASN A 135 -3.12 3.92 2.64
N VAL A 136 -2.56 4.80 3.47
CA VAL A 136 -2.74 6.26 3.35
C VAL A 136 -2.41 6.72 1.93
N GLY A 137 -3.23 7.65 1.42
CA GLY A 137 -3.03 8.22 0.08
C GLY A 137 -1.76 9.04 -0.03
N ASN A 138 -0.65 8.39 -0.45
CA ASN A 138 0.67 9.00 -0.61
C ASN A 138 1.54 8.14 -1.53
N LEU A 139 2.38 8.76 -2.38
CA LEU A 139 3.29 8.05 -3.30
C LEU A 139 4.75 8.00 -2.81
N VAL A 140 5.07 8.56 -1.66
CA VAL A 140 6.44 8.63 -1.13
C VAL A 140 6.58 7.73 0.09
N CYS A 141 6.01 8.14 1.22
CA CYS A 141 6.21 7.46 2.50
C CYS A 141 5.79 5.98 2.51
N PRO A 142 4.62 5.57 1.95
CA PRO A 142 4.24 4.15 1.93
C PRO A 142 5.19 3.25 1.13
N ALA A 143 6.00 3.81 0.24
CA ALA A 143 7.01 3.04 -0.49
C ALA A 143 8.30 2.83 0.30
N GLU A 144 8.54 3.64 1.33
CA GLU A 144 9.75 3.58 2.15
C GLU A 144 9.64 2.57 3.30
N PHE A 145 8.41 2.23 3.74
CA PHE A 145 8.16 1.37 4.89
C PHE A 145 7.49 0.06 4.49
N ASP A 146 8.14 -1.04 4.81
CA ASP A 146 7.56 -2.37 4.63
C ASP A 146 6.47 -2.60 5.69
N THR A 147 5.26 -2.86 5.26
CA THR A 147 4.10 -3.13 6.12
C THR A 147 4.01 -4.59 6.59
N GLY A 148 4.90 -5.47 6.14
CA GLY A 148 4.78 -6.91 6.33
C GLY A 148 3.79 -7.57 5.38
N ALA A 149 3.29 -6.87 4.37
CA ALA A 149 2.40 -7.43 3.36
C ALA A 149 3.10 -8.49 2.50
N VAL A 150 2.31 -9.44 1.99
CA VAL A 150 2.78 -10.50 1.08
C VAL A 150 2.99 -9.94 -0.32
N ARG A 151 2.11 -9.02 -0.74
CA ARG A 151 2.20 -8.30 -2.02
C ARG A 151 1.86 -6.84 -1.84
N ASN A 152 2.50 -6.02 -2.66
CA ASN A 152 2.23 -4.61 -2.81
C ASN A 152 1.54 -4.35 -4.15
N ALA A 153 0.35 -3.76 -4.12
CA ALA A 153 -0.32 -3.23 -5.31
C ALA A 153 -0.46 -1.72 -5.20
N MET A 154 -0.41 -1.03 -6.33
CA MET A 154 -0.69 0.40 -6.35
C MET A 154 -1.69 0.75 -7.45
N ILE A 155 -2.43 1.84 -7.24
CA ILE A 155 -3.31 2.43 -8.23
C ILE A 155 -2.73 3.74 -8.72
N LEU A 156 -2.48 3.83 -10.02
CA LEU A 156 -2.20 5.07 -10.75
C LEU A 156 -3.43 5.42 -11.58
N SER A 157 -3.98 6.61 -11.43
CA SER A 157 -5.09 7.03 -12.28
C SER A 157 -4.63 7.85 -13.48
N VAL A 158 -5.34 7.71 -14.62
CA VAL A 158 -5.04 8.44 -15.87
C VAL A 158 -4.84 9.95 -15.65
N PRO A 159 -5.68 10.68 -14.88
CA PRO A 159 -5.46 12.11 -14.64
C PRO A 159 -4.15 12.49 -13.93
N GLU A 160 -3.47 11.53 -13.30
CA GLU A 160 -2.20 11.78 -12.62
C GLU A 160 -1.02 11.90 -13.59
N GLY A 161 -1.15 11.36 -14.80
CA GLY A 161 -0.12 11.37 -15.84
C GLY A 161 0.72 10.10 -15.90
N ASP A 162 1.14 9.74 -17.09
CA ASP A 162 1.92 8.52 -17.39
C ASP A 162 3.40 8.61 -17.00
N ASP A 163 3.86 9.79 -16.61
CA ASP A 163 5.23 10.06 -16.17
C ASP A 163 5.46 9.85 -14.66
N LYS A 164 4.43 9.45 -13.92
CA LYS A 164 4.53 9.15 -12.47
C LYS A 164 5.61 8.14 -12.12
N PRO A 165 5.86 7.07 -12.92
CA PRO A 165 6.94 6.14 -12.60
C PRO A 165 8.34 6.78 -12.65
N LEU A 166 8.50 7.89 -13.37
CA LEU A 166 9.75 8.65 -13.41
C LEU A 166 9.89 9.58 -12.20
N LYS A 167 8.77 10.13 -11.72
CA LYS A 167 8.72 11.08 -10.61
C LYS A 167 8.76 10.41 -9.23
N TYR A 168 8.19 9.21 -9.11
CA TYR A 168 8.09 8.44 -7.86
C TYR A 168 8.68 7.03 -8.05
N PRO A 169 9.96 6.89 -8.41
CA PRO A 169 10.55 5.62 -8.84
C PRO A 169 10.47 4.53 -7.78
N LEU A 170 10.60 4.87 -6.48
CA LEU A 170 10.58 3.88 -5.41
C LEU A 170 9.21 3.19 -5.32
N MET A 171 8.11 3.95 -5.41
CA MET A 171 6.75 3.38 -5.38
C MET A 171 6.57 2.28 -6.44
N PHE A 172 7.03 2.53 -7.67
CA PHE A 172 6.91 1.55 -8.75
C PHE A 172 7.94 0.41 -8.66
N THR A 173 9.03 0.60 -7.91
CA THR A 173 10.02 -0.45 -7.65
C THR A 173 9.51 -1.51 -6.67
N VAL A 174 8.75 -1.09 -5.64
CA VAL A 174 8.29 -1.99 -4.58
C VAL A 174 6.98 -2.69 -4.89
N CYS A 175 6.28 -2.31 -5.97
CA CYS A 175 4.96 -2.88 -6.30
C CYS A 175 5.06 -4.13 -7.16
N ASP A 176 4.32 -5.18 -6.79
CA ASP A 176 4.12 -6.39 -7.60
C ASP A 176 3.09 -6.15 -8.72
N LEU A 177 2.13 -5.27 -8.48
CA LEU A 177 1.05 -4.93 -9.40
C LEU A 177 0.80 -3.42 -9.44
N VAL A 178 0.60 -2.89 -10.65
CA VAL A 178 0.14 -1.52 -10.90
C VAL A 178 -1.19 -1.56 -11.64
N LEU A 179 -2.24 -1.00 -11.02
CA LEU A 179 -3.53 -0.80 -11.65
C LEU A 179 -3.57 0.59 -12.29
N ILE A 180 -3.77 0.68 -13.60
CA ILE A 180 -4.00 1.96 -14.29
C ILE A 180 -5.51 2.22 -14.29
N ASN A 181 -5.98 3.06 -13.37
CA ASN A 181 -7.41 3.30 -13.17
C ASN A 181 -7.91 4.53 -13.94
N LYS A 182 -9.24 4.62 -14.06
CA LYS A 182 -9.96 5.68 -14.78
C LYS A 182 -9.66 5.69 -16.28
N THR A 183 -9.58 4.50 -16.88
CA THR A 183 -9.34 4.36 -18.32
C THR A 183 -10.45 4.97 -19.18
N ASP A 184 -11.66 5.16 -18.63
CA ASP A 184 -12.79 5.83 -19.27
C ASP A 184 -12.54 7.30 -19.62
N VAL A 185 -11.62 7.95 -18.89
CA VAL A 185 -11.28 9.36 -19.17
C VAL A 185 -9.99 9.51 -20.01
N MET A 186 -9.34 8.42 -20.39
CA MET A 186 -8.09 8.46 -21.18
C MET A 186 -8.17 9.32 -22.44
N PRO A 187 -9.27 9.34 -23.20
CA PRO A 187 -9.39 10.20 -24.38
C PRO A 187 -9.32 11.71 -24.09
N TYR A 188 -9.44 12.12 -22.85
CA TYR A 188 -9.45 13.53 -22.43
C TYR A 188 -8.13 13.99 -21.79
N PHE A 189 -7.15 13.10 -21.70
CA PHE A 189 -5.85 13.36 -21.08
C PHE A 189 -4.72 12.99 -22.03
N ASP A 190 -3.58 13.69 -21.94
CA ASP A 190 -2.33 13.27 -22.58
C ASP A 190 -1.72 12.12 -21.76
N PHE A 191 -2.28 10.93 -21.94
CA PHE A 191 -1.85 9.71 -21.26
C PHE A 191 -1.62 8.60 -22.29
N ASP A 192 -0.37 8.14 -22.38
CA ASP A 192 0.03 7.03 -23.22
C ASP A 192 0.25 5.78 -22.35
N LEU A 193 -0.63 4.80 -22.50
CA LEU A 193 -0.60 3.57 -21.72
C LEU A 193 0.67 2.74 -21.95
N ASP A 194 1.15 2.67 -23.17
CA ASP A 194 2.34 1.86 -23.51
C ASP A 194 3.61 2.56 -23.01
N ARG A 195 3.67 3.88 -23.09
CA ARG A 195 4.72 4.70 -22.49
C ARG A 195 4.75 4.52 -20.97
N CYS A 196 3.59 4.59 -20.31
CA CYS A 196 3.46 4.36 -18.87
C CYS A 196 3.96 2.96 -18.46
N LYS A 197 3.52 1.92 -19.16
CA LYS A 197 4.00 0.54 -18.94
C LYS A 197 5.51 0.43 -19.11
N SER A 198 6.07 1.05 -20.14
CA SER A 198 7.51 1.07 -20.37
C SER A 198 8.26 1.68 -19.19
N TYR A 199 7.78 2.81 -18.65
CA TYR A 199 8.38 3.45 -17.49
C TYR A 199 8.26 2.60 -16.21
N ILE A 200 7.12 1.94 -16.00
CA ILE A 200 6.94 1.00 -14.88
C ILE A 200 7.95 -0.15 -14.98
N HIS A 201 8.04 -0.79 -16.15
CA HIS A 201 8.96 -1.93 -16.35
C HIS A 201 10.45 -1.54 -16.29
N GLN A 202 10.80 -0.28 -16.56
CA GLN A 202 12.15 0.23 -16.30
C GLN A 202 12.48 0.27 -14.79
N ARG A 203 11.49 0.43 -13.92
CA ARG A 203 11.66 0.42 -12.45
C ARG A 203 11.55 -0.98 -11.87
N ASN A 204 10.56 -1.73 -12.32
CA ASN A 204 10.33 -3.10 -11.90
C ASN A 204 9.89 -3.97 -13.10
N PRO A 205 10.81 -4.69 -13.74
CA PRO A 205 10.49 -5.56 -14.87
C PRO A 205 9.51 -6.70 -14.55
N LYS A 206 9.30 -7.01 -13.27
CA LYS A 206 8.40 -8.08 -12.80
C LYS A 206 7.01 -7.58 -12.47
N ALA A 207 6.81 -6.28 -12.32
CA ALA A 207 5.52 -5.70 -11.98
C ALA A 207 4.49 -6.01 -13.08
N GLN A 208 3.33 -6.50 -12.68
CA GLN A 208 2.21 -6.61 -13.59
C GLN A 208 1.51 -5.26 -13.74
N VAL A 209 0.95 -4.99 -14.91
CA VAL A 209 0.21 -3.74 -15.18
C VAL A 209 -1.15 -4.09 -15.76
N ILE A 210 -2.21 -3.71 -15.04
CA ILE A 210 -3.59 -3.99 -15.43
C ILE A 210 -4.35 -2.65 -15.57
N PRO A 211 -4.80 -2.28 -16.78
CA PRO A 211 -5.70 -1.15 -16.95
C PRO A 211 -7.11 -1.51 -16.47
N ILE A 212 -7.73 -0.60 -15.71
CA ILE A 212 -9.08 -0.76 -15.17
C ILE A 212 -9.89 0.54 -15.26
N CYS A 213 -11.20 0.39 -15.22
CA CYS A 213 -12.12 1.46 -14.87
C CYS A 213 -12.96 1.02 -13.66
N ALA A 214 -12.58 1.43 -12.46
CA ALA A 214 -13.30 1.06 -11.25
C ALA A 214 -14.77 1.55 -11.25
N LYS A 215 -15.07 2.63 -11.97
CA LYS A 215 -16.42 3.17 -12.10
C LYS A 215 -17.35 2.23 -12.87
N THR A 216 -16.89 1.63 -13.95
CA THR A 216 -17.68 0.72 -14.81
C THR A 216 -17.47 -0.76 -14.47
N GLY A 217 -16.38 -1.09 -13.77
CA GLY A 217 -15.95 -2.45 -13.50
C GLY A 217 -15.10 -3.07 -14.62
N GLU A 218 -14.83 -2.35 -15.70
CA GLU A 218 -13.98 -2.83 -16.79
C GLU A 218 -12.55 -3.12 -16.29
N GLY A 219 -12.00 -4.27 -16.68
CA GLY A 219 -10.66 -4.71 -16.29
C GLY A 219 -10.54 -5.20 -14.84
N VAL A 220 -11.53 -4.98 -13.97
CA VAL A 220 -11.48 -5.40 -12.56
C VAL A 220 -11.40 -6.92 -12.42
N ASP A 221 -12.00 -7.69 -13.33
CA ASP A 221 -11.94 -9.15 -13.29
C ASP A 221 -10.52 -9.68 -13.47
N ALA A 222 -9.65 -9.00 -14.23
CA ALA A 222 -8.24 -9.36 -14.34
C ALA A 222 -7.50 -9.14 -13.01
N PHE A 223 -7.79 -8.06 -12.31
CA PHE A 223 -7.27 -7.84 -10.95
C PHE A 223 -7.76 -8.90 -9.96
N VAL A 224 -9.05 -9.23 -10.00
CA VAL A 224 -9.64 -10.31 -9.19
C VAL A 224 -8.94 -11.65 -9.43
N GLN A 225 -8.70 -12.02 -10.69
CA GLN A 225 -8.00 -13.25 -11.05
C GLN A 225 -6.57 -13.26 -10.50
N TRP A 226 -5.84 -12.17 -10.66
CA TRP A 226 -4.49 -12.03 -10.10
C TRP A 226 -4.51 -12.20 -8.57
N LEU A 227 -5.40 -11.48 -7.88
CA LEU A 227 -5.49 -11.53 -6.42
C LEU A 227 -5.82 -12.94 -5.90
N LEU A 228 -6.80 -13.61 -6.50
CA LEU A 228 -7.17 -14.99 -6.10
C LEU A 228 -6.05 -15.98 -6.39
N ALA A 229 -5.28 -15.80 -7.47
CA ALA A 229 -4.11 -16.61 -7.77
C ALA A 229 -3.01 -16.45 -6.71
N GLU A 230 -2.72 -15.20 -6.29
CA GLU A 230 -1.73 -14.91 -5.26
C GLU A 230 -2.16 -15.46 -3.88
N VAL A 231 -3.43 -15.32 -3.50
CA VAL A 231 -3.98 -15.89 -2.26
C VAL A 231 -3.83 -17.41 -2.27
N ASN A 232 -4.19 -18.06 -3.36
CA ASN A 232 -4.08 -19.53 -3.50
C ASN A 232 -2.62 -20.00 -3.47
N ALA A 233 -1.72 -19.31 -4.17
CA ALA A 233 -0.30 -19.62 -4.15
C ALA A 233 0.30 -19.45 -2.75
N TRP A 234 -0.11 -18.42 -2.02
CA TRP A 234 0.33 -18.20 -0.65
C TRP A 234 -0.10 -19.33 0.30
N LYS A 235 -1.31 -19.84 0.18
CA LYS A 235 -1.82 -20.91 1.03
C LYS A 235 -1.16 -22.26 0.75
N ASN A 236 -0.81 -22.53 -0.50
CA ASN A 236 -0.36 -23.86 -0.93
C ASN A 236 1.15 -24.05 -0.94
N ASN A 237 1.95 -22.99 -0.80
CA ASN A 237 3.41 -23.05 -0.67
C ASN A 237 3.86 -23.03 0.79
#